data_927f5cb2e9f315a67717ef9cc05c9307
#
_entry.id   927f5cb2e9f315a67717ef9cc05c9307
#
_cell.length_a   1.000
_cell.length_b   1.000
_cell.length_c   1.000
_cell.angle_alpha   90.00
_cell.angle_beta   90.00
_cell.angle_gamma   90.00
#
_symmetry.space_group_name_H-M   'P 1'
#
loop_
_entity.id
_entity.type
_entity.pdbx_description
1 polymer ?
#
loop_
_entity_poly.entity_id
_entity_poly.type
_entity_poly.pdbx_seq_one_letter_code
_entity_poly.pdbx_strand_id
1 'polypeptide(L)' 'MLFRSIGEFVTILPGVTIGEGCIIGSHSTVTHDIPKNSIAVGSPARVVKVWDEEAAVWRKV' A
#
# COMPACT_ATOMS: atom_id res chain seq x y z
N MET A 1 2.84 -3.88 -13.62
CA MET A 1 2.65 -5.04 -12.77
C MET A 1 1.29 -4.97 -12.10
N LEU A 2 0.52 -6.07 -12.18
CA LEU A 2 -0.89 -6.08 -11.77
C LEU A 2 -1.11 -6.88 -10.48
N PHE A 3 -0.23 -6.76 -9.51
CA PHE A 3 -0.42 -7.50 -8.28
C PHE A 3 -0.41 -6.58 -7.07
N ARG A 4 -0.98 -7.10 -6.01
CA ARG A 4 -0.95 -6.49 -4.68
C ARG A 4 -0.39 -7.51 -3.72
N SER A 5 0.43 -7.07 -2.79
CA SER A 5 0.96 -7.93 -1.73
C SER A 5 0.40 -7.43 -0.41
N ILE A 6 -0.47 -8.21 0.20
CA ILE A 6 -1.14 -7.83 1.44
C ILE A 6 -0.67 -8.77 2.54
N GLY A 7 -0.10 -8.20 3.59
CA GLY A 7 0.40 -8.96 4.72
C GLY A 7 -0.70 -9.60 5.53
N GLU A 8 -0.32 -10.31 6.59
CA GLU A 8 -1.27 -11.01 7.45
C GLU A 8 -2.01 -10.03 8.36
N PHE A 9 -3.25 -10.39 8.69
CA PHE A 9 -4.09 -9.64 9.64
C PHE A 9 -4.30 -8.19 9.23
N VAL A 10 -4.38 -7.93 7.92
CA VAL A 10 -4.70 -6.62 7.40
C VAL A 10 -6.22 -6.46 7.37
N THR A 11 -6.70 -5.34 7.89
CA THR A 11 -8.11 -4.97 7.80
C THR A 11 -8.26 -3.88 6.76
N ILE A 12 -9.16 -4.08 5.81
CA ILE A 12 -9.48 -3.09 4.79
C ILE A 12 -10.93 -2.71 4.97
N LEU A 13 -11.20 -1.42 5.22
CA LEU A 13 -12.55 -0.97 5.47
C LEU A 13 -13.40 -1.02 4.19
N PRO A 14 -14.73 -1.16 4.32
CA PRO A 14 -15.61 -1.16 3.15
C PRO A 14 -15.43 0.11 2.31
N GLY A 15 -15.50 -0.06 1.00
CA GLY A 15 -15.40 1.06 0.07
C GLY A 15 -13.99 1.54 -0.23
N VAL A 16 -12.98 0.97 0.43
CA VAL A 16 -11.58 1.33 0.21
C VAL A 16 -11.03 0.60 -1.01
N THR A 17 -10.32 1.33 -1.86
CA THR A 17 -9.66 0.76 -3.04
C THR A 17 -8.14 0.79 -2.84
N ILE A 18 -7.51 -0.35 -3.08
CA ILE A 18 -6.04 -0.45 -3.06
C ILE A 18 -5.56 -0.59 -4.49
N GLY A 19 -4.72 0.35 -4.93
CA GLY A 19 -4.21 0.38 -6.29
C GLY A 19 -3.28 -0.80 -6.61
N GLU A 20 -3.04 -1.01 -7.88
CA GLU A 20 -2.15 -2.06 -8.35
C GLU A 20 -0.72 -1.83 -7.91
N GLY A 21 0.02 -2.90 -7.68
CA GLY A 21 1.42 -2.81 -7.31
C GLY A 21 1.68 -2.37 -5.89
N CYS A 22 0.64 -2.31 -5.05
CA CYS A 22 0.78 -1.91 -3.66
C CYS A 22 1.28 -3.04 -2.77
N ILE A 23 1.98 -2.66 -1.73
CA ILE A 23 2.38 -3.56 -0.65
C ILE A 23 1.79 -3.01 0.64
N ILE A 24 1.01 -3.82 1.34
CA ILE A 24 0.40 -3.44 2.62
C ILE A 24 1.04 -4.26 3.73
N GLY A 25 1.62 -3.59 4.71
CA GLY A 25 2.30 -4.27 5.82
C GLY A 25 1.33 -5.03 6.71
N SER A 26 1.81 -6.09 7.35
CA SER A 26 1.02 -6.90 8.27
C SER A 26 0.45 -6.07 9.41
N HIS A 27 -0.74 -6.44 9.88
CA HIS A 27 -1.45 -5.78 10.97
C HIS A 27 -1.86 -4.33 10.68
N SER A 28 -1.88 -3.95 9.41
CA SER A 28 -2.33 -2.62 9.02
C SER A 28 -3.84 -2.54 8.95
N THR A 29 -4.38 -1.34 9.18
CA THR A 29 -5.79 -1.06 8.98
C THR A 29 -5.92 0.00 7.91
N VAL A 30 -6.42 -0.39 6.74
CA VAL A 30 -6.53 0.51 5.59
C VAL A 30 -7.87 1.22 5.66
N THR A 31 -7.84 2.52 5.94
CA THR A 31 -9.04 3.33 6.13
C THR A 31 -9.32 4.27 4.97
N HIS A 32 -8.36 4.45 4.07
CA HIS A 32 -8.49 5.32 2.90
C HIS A 32 -7.90 4.60 1.69
N ASP A 33 -8.28 5.06 0.50
CA ASP A 33 -7.74 4.50 -0.74
C ASP A 33 -6.22 4.64 -0.77
N ILE A 34 -5.55 3.61 -1.28
CA ILE A 34 -4.11 3.60 -1.43
C ILE A 34 -3.80 3.71 -2.92
N PRO A 35 -3.06 4.73 -3.35
CA PRO A 35 -2.70 4.89 -4.76
C PRO A 35 -1.80 3.76 -5.23
N LYS A 36 -1.81 3.50 -6.53
CA LYS A 36 -0.99 2.42 -7.11
C LYS A 36 0.49 2.58 -6.77
N ASN A 37 1.23 1.50 -6.81
CA ASN A 37 2.69 1.47 -6.65
C ASN A 37 3.16 2.11 -5.35
N SER A 38 2.45 1.81 -4.26
CA SER A 38 2.75 2.38 -2.94
C SER A 38 2.95 1.29 -1.90
N ILE A 39 3.74 1.59 -0.90
CA ILE A 39 3.84 0.76 0.30
C ILE A 39 3.16 1.52 1.43
N ALA A 40 2.17 0.89 2.05
CA ALA A 40 1.44 1.48 3.17
C ALA A 40 1.50 0.57 4.38
N VAL A 41 1.67 1.16 5.55
CA VAL A 41 1.77 0.39 6.80
C VAL A 41 1.10 1.16 7.93
N GLY A 42 0.70 0.43 8.96
CA GLY A 42 0.23 1.01 10.20
C GLY A 42 -1.29 0.98 10.37
N SER A 43 -1.74 1.51 11.48
CA SER A 43 -3.15 1.58 11.82
C SER A 43 -3.43 2.95 12.44
N PRO A 44 -4.00 3.88 11.68
CA PRO A 44 -4.40 3.76 10.27
C PRO A 44 -3.20 3.68 9.33
N ALA A 45 -3.34 2.93 8.24
CA ALA A 45 -2.26 2.75 7.30
C ALA A 45 -1.94 4.06 6.58
N ARG A 46 -0.65 4.31 6.43
CA ARG A 46 -0.13 5.50 5.74
C ARG A 46 0.87 5.06 4.69
N VAL A 47 0.87 5.74 3.54
CA VAL A 47 1.85 5.50 2.50
C VAL A 47 3.22 5.96 3.00
N VAL A 48 4.19 5.06 2.99
CA VAL A 48 5.55 5.36 3.46
C VAL A 48 6.56 5.36 2.32
N LYS A 49 6.25 4.67 1.22
CA LYS A 49 7.10 4.66 0.01
C LYS A 49 6.26 4.60 -1.24
N VAL A 50 6.80 5.12 -2.32
CA VAL A 50 6.20 5.00 -3.64
C VAL A 50 7.26 4.48 -4.62
N TRP A 51 6.81 3.74 -5.62
CA TRP A 51 7.70 3.19 -6.64
C TRP A 51 8.03 4.25 -7.68
N ASP A 52 9.32 4.43 -7.93
CA ASP A 52 9.80 5.32 -8.99
C ASP A 52 10.17 4.45 -10.18
N GLU A 53 9.37 4.49 -11.23
CA GLU A 53 9.58 3.63 -12.40
C GLU A 53 10.84 3.99 -13.18
N GLU A 54 11.18 5.26 -13.26
CA GLU A 54 12.36 5.68 -13.99
C GLU A 54 13.65 5.21 -13.31
N ALA A 55 13.72 5.36 -12.00
CA ALA A 55 14.90 4.94 -11.24
C ALA A 55 14.84 3.47 -10.83
N ALA A 56 13.68 2.84 -10.94
CA ALA A 56 13.43 1.45 -10.51
C ALA A 56 13.80 1.24 -9.04
N VAL A 57 13.36 2.14 -8.19
CA VAL A 57 13.59 2.07 -6.75
C VAL A 57 12.35 2.53 -5.97
N TRP A 58 12.25 2.08 -4.73
CA TRP A 58 11.26 2.60 -3.80
C TRP A 58 11.80 3.88 -3.16
N ARG A 59 10.98 4.92 -3.18
CA ARG A 59 11.37 6.21 -2.57
C ARG A 59 10.47 6.51 -1.38
N LYS A 60 11.07 7.03 -0.33
CA LYS A 60 10.32 7.51 0.83
C LYS A 60 9.44 8.70 0.45
N VAL A 61 8.28 8.73 1.03
CA VAL A 61 7.34 9.83 0.89
C VAL A 61 7.65 10.93 1.90
#